data_2304300005bea7c76d0e11b3a815b928
#
_entry.id   2304300005bea7c76d0e11b3a815b928
#
_cell.length_a   1.000
_cell.length_b   1.000
_cell.length_c   1.000
_cell.angle_alpha   90.00
_cell.angle_beta   90.00
_cell.angle_gamma   90.00
#
_symmetry.space_group_name_H-M   'P 1'
#
loop_
_entity.id
_entity.type
_entity.pdbx_description
1 polymer ?
#
loop_
_entity_poly.entity_id
_entity_poly.type
_entity_poly.pdbx_seq_one_letter_code
_entity_poly.pdbx_strand_id
1 'polypeptide(L)'
;VGVSSVEGLEKLITEKRETGVYLSVLGFGTGNIKDNKMEILADKGNGNYAYIDSISEARKTLVEEVGGTLFTIAKDVKFQVEFNPAYVSEYRLVGYENRLMNDQDFYDDKKDAGEIGAGHTVTALYELTPVGSGISLKYQPEETEQITETEFTDEWLTVSLSYKEPDSDESNILKFPVGKDKITDSPSENMQFASCVAEFGMLLRESEYSGDITYHDVLTTLNTLECVYM
;
A
#
# COMPACT_ATOMS: atom_id res chain seq x y z
N VAL A 1 27.89 -10.81 21.74
CA VAL A 1 27.55 -10.03 22.92
C VAL A 1 26.37 -9.16 22.60
N GLY A 2 25.24 -9.35 23.28
CA GLY A 2 24.00 -8.61 23.06
C GLY A 2 22.80 -9.52 22.78
N VAL A 3 21.63 -8.91 22.56
CA VAL A 3 20.40 -9.62 22.21
C VAL A 3 20.53 -10.10 20.77
N SER A 4 20.45 -11.41 20.53
CA SER A 4 20.61 -12.00 19.20
C SER A 4 19.39 -12.83 18.75
N SER A 5 18.50 -13.20 19.68
CA SER A 5 17.24 -13.85 19.32
C SER A 5 16.26 -12.85 18.68
N VAL A 6 15.41 -13.33 17.78
CA VAL A 6 14.42 -12.49 17.11
C VAL A 6 13.46 -11.89 18.14
N GLU A 7 12.92 -12.73 19.02
CA GLU A 7 11.98 -12.31 20.06
C GLU A 7 12.57 -11.28 21.03
N GLY A 8 13.87 -11.45 21.37
CA GLY A 8 14.56 -10.49 22.23
C GLY A 8 14.80 -9.14 21.57
N LEU A 9 15.08 -9.13 20.25
CA LEU A 9 15.22 -7.92 19.48
C LEU A 9 13.86 -7.22 19.28
N GLU A 10 12.82 -7.96 18.93
CA GLU A 10 11.46 -7.42 18.79
C GLU A 10 10.98 -6.75 20.08
N LYS A 11 11.18 -7.40 21.24
CA LYS A 11 10.84 -6.81 22.53
C LYS A 11 11.59 -5.51 22.79
N LEU A 12 12.91 -5.49 22.56
CA LEU A 12 13.72 -4.29 22.75
C LEU A 12 13.28 -3.15 21.83
N ILE A 13 13.01 -3.47 20.56
CA ILE A 13 12.57 -2.49 19.57
C ILE A 13 11.21 -1.91 19.96
N THR A 14 10.25 -2.75 20.34
CA THR A 14 8.92 -2.32 20.80
C THR A 14 9.02 -1.40 22.02
N GLU A 15 9.85 -1.77 23.03
CA GLU A 15 10.08 -0.90 24.19
C GLU A 15 10.69 0.45 23.81
N LYS A 16 11.59 0.50 22.82
CA LYS A 16 12.20 1.75 22.36
C LYS A 16 11.24 2.59 21.53
N ARG A 17 10.43 1.97 20.69
CA ARG A 17 9.39 2.63 19.93
C ARG A 17 8.40 3.37 20.82
N GLU A 18 7.96 2.78 21.93
CA GLU A 18 7.09 3.43 22.93
C GLU A 18 7.72 4.70 23.54
N THR A 19 9.04 4.84 23.46
CA THR A 19 9.74 6.07 23.87
C THR A 19 9.98 7.07 22.75
N GLY A 20 9.39 6.85 21.56
CA GLY A 20 9.52 7.70 20.37
C GLY A 20 10.82 7.46 19.59
N VAL A 21 11.54 6.37 19.84
CA VAL A 21 12.75 6.00 19.07
C VAL A 21 12.38 4.96 18.00
N TYR A 22 12.44 5.35 16.74
CA TYR A 22 12.13 4.50 15.59
C TYR A 22 13.38 3.84 15.04
N LEU A 23 13.22 2.66 14.43
CA LEU A 23 14.30 1.86 13.88
C LEU A 23 14.12 1.64 12.39
N SER A 24 14.93 2.26 11.56
CA SER A 24 15.08 1.87 10.17
C SER A 24 16.25 0.90 9.99
N VAL A 25 16.09 -0.07 9.10
CA VAL A 25 17.06 -1.14 8.85
C VAL A 25 17.55 -1.08 7.43
N LEU A 26 18.87 -0.98 7.25
CA LEU A 26 19.51 -0.97 5.94
C LEU A 26 20.33 -2.26 5.73
N GLY A 27 19.98 -3.02 4.71
CA GLY A 27 20.68 -4.23 4.31
C GLY A 27 21.74 -3.95 3.25
N PHE A 28 22.95 -4.48 3.44
CA PHE A 28 24.04 -4.35 2.48
C PHE A 28 24.65 -5.72 2.17
N GLY A 29 25.16 -5.87 0.95
CA GLY A 29 25.93 -7.03 0.52
C GLY A 29 25.09 -8.17 -0.04
N THR A 30 25.77 -9.24 -0.46
CA THR A 30 25.19 -10.43 -1.09
C THR A 30 25.43 -11.66 -0.22
N GLY A 31 24.47 -12.55 -0.12
CA GLY A 31 24.62 -13.90 0.43
C GLY A 31 23.81 -14.15 1.69
N ASN A 32 24.20 -13.69 2.86
CA ASN A 32 23.54 -14.05 4.14
C ASN A 32 22.49 -13.04 4.63
N ILE A 33 21.95 -12.25 3.75
CA ILE A 33 20.89 -11.28 4.09
C ILE A 33 19.61 -12.06 4.43
N LYS A 34 19.01 -11.70 5.55
CA LYS A 34 17.74 -12.25 6.02
C LYS A 34 16.69 -11.17 5.91
N ASP A 35 16.23 -10.92 4.67
CA ASP A 35 15.26 -9.87 4.34
C ASP A 35 14.05 -9.89 5.28
N ASN A 36 13.38 -11.03 5.40
CA ASN A 36 12.22 -11.17 6.28
C ASN A 36 12.48 -10.72 7.72
N LYS A 37 13.71 -11.01 8.25
CA LYS A 37 14.04 -10.58 9.59
C LYS A 37 14.25 -9.08 9.69
N MET A 38 14.89 -8.48 8.70
CA MET A 38 15.16 -7.04 8.66
C MET A 38 13.87 -6.24 8.46
N GLU A 39 12.99 -6.72 7.60
CA GLU A 39 11.66 -6.16 7.39
C GLU A 39 10.83 -6.18 8.69
N ILE A 40 10.73 -7.35 9.35
CA ILE A 40 10.02 -7.48 10.63
C ILE A 40 10.57 -6.54 11.70
N LEU A 41 11.89 -6.38 11.79
CA LEU A 41 12.50 -5.48 12.77
C LEU A 41 12.22 -4.00 12.46
N ALA A 42 12.21 -3.61 11.19
CA ALA A 42 11.84 -2.26 10.77
C ALA A 42 10.36 -1.98 11.05
N ASP A 43 9.46 -2.89 10.68
CA ASP A 43 8.03 -2.78 10.95
C ASP A 43 7.73 -2.64 12.45
N LYS A 44 8.34 -3.51 13.30
CA LYS A 44 8.20 -3.42 14.77
C LYS A 44 8.78 -2.15 15.35
N GLY A 45 9.72 -1.53 14.65
CA GLY A 45 10.38 -0.30 15.04
C GLY A 45 9.77 0.97 14.45
N ASN A 46 8.62 0.90 13.77
CA ASN A 46 8.00 2.02 13.06
C ASN A 46 8.99 2.74 12.14
N GLY A 47 9.84 1.96 11.48
CA GLY A 47 10.85 2.46 10.56
C GLY A 47 10.75 1.81 9.19
N ASN A 48 11.72 2.13 8.33
CA ASN A 48 11.77 1.64 6.97
C ASN A 48 12.85 0.57 6.81
N TYR A 49 12.59 -0.44 5.99
CA TYR A 49 13.59 -1.37 5.50
C TYR A 49 13.98 -1.00 4.07
N ALA A 50 15.28 -0.95 3.81
CA ALA A 50 15.81 -0.82 2.45
C ALA A 50 17.00 -1.77 2.25
N TYR A 51 17.04 -2.42 1.08
CA TYR A 51 18.17 -3.20 0.64
C TYR A 51 19.00 -2.39 -0.36
N ILE A 52 20.26 -2.17 -0.03
CA ILE A 52 21.18 -1.33 -0.80
C ILE A 52 22.15 -2.24 -1.56
N ASP A 53 21.90 -2.44 -2.83
CA ASP A 53 22.71 -3.26 -3.74
C ASP A 53 23.65 -2.44 -4.61
N SER A 54 23.39 -1.14 -4.72
CA SER A 54 24.09 -0.23 -5.62
C SER A 54 24.31 1.15 -4.99
N ILE A 55 25.22 1.93 -5.56
CA ILE A 55 25.43 3.34 -5.17
C ILE A 55 24.19 4.18 -5.49
N SER A 56 23.48 3.84 -6.56
CA SER A 56 22.24 4.53 -6.94
C SER A 56 21.19 4.34 -5.87
N GLU A 57 20.96 3.09 -5.39
CA GLU A 57 20.01 2.79 -4.32
C GLU A 57 20.44 3.43 -3.00
N ALA A 58 21.75 3.43 -2.70
CA ALA A 58 22.27 4.13 -1.52
C ALA A 58 21.97 5.64 -1.58
N ARG A 59 22.12 6.27 -2.74
CA ARG A 59 21.82 7.69 -2.91
C ARG A 59 20.34 7.98 -2.74
N LYS A 60 19.47 7.17 -3.36
CA LYS A 60 18.02 7.27 -3.21
C LYS A 60 17.63 7.20 -1.75
N THR A 61 18.01 6.14 -1.06
CA THR A 61 17.61 5.88 0.34
C THR A 61 18.20 6.90 1.33
N LEU A 62 19.49 7.25 1.19
CA LEU A 62 20.20 8.06 2.18
C LEU A 62 20.25 9.56 1.86
N VAL A 63 19.86 9.98 0.68
CA VAL A 63 19.87 11.40 0.28
C VAL A 63 18.47 11.88 -0.10
N GLU A 64 17.77 11.13 -0.95
CA GLU A 64 16.48 11.57 -1.48
C GLU A 64 15.33 11.26 -0.50
N GLU A 65 15.34 10.07 0.11
CA GLU A 65 14.28 9.58 1.01
C GLU A 65 14.57 9.81 2.50
N VAL A 66 15.76 10.28 2.85
CA VAL A 66 16.16 10.48 4.25
C VAL A 66 15.22 11.43 5.01
N GLY A 67 14.68 12.42 4.34
CA GLY A 67 13.70 13.34 4.91
C GLY A 67 12.44 12.61 5.41
N GLY A 68 11.92 11.68 4.61
CA GLY A 68 10.78 10.83 4.97
C GLY A 68 11.07 9.86 6.11
N THR A 69 12.33 9.43 6.25
CA THR A 69 12.74 8.54 7.34
C THR A 69 12.95 9.28 8.66
N LEU A 70 13.45 10.53 8.62
CA LEU A 70 13.83 11.29 9.82
C LEU A 70 12.71 12.16 10.38
N PHE A 71 11.76 12.60 9.55
CA PHE A 71 10.72 13.54 9.94
C PHE A 71 9.35 12.93 9.75
N THR A 72 8.82 12.29 10.78
CA THR A 72 7.44 11.80 10.80
C THR A 72 6.48 12.97 10.77
N ILE A 73 5.55 13.00 9.82
CA ILE A 73 4.50 14.01 9.69
C ILE A 73 3.12 13.50 10.11
N ALA A 74 2.94 12.19 10.12
CA ALA A 74 1.73 11.54 10.61
C ALA A 74 2.08 10.16 11.18
N LYS A 75 1.45 9.79 12.29
CA LYS A 75 1.57 8.49 12.94
C LYS A 75 0.23 7.76 12.97
N ASP A 76 0.27 6.45 13.18
CA ASP A 76 -0.91 5.57 13.19
C ASP A 76 -1.80 5.74 11.95
N VAL A 77 -1.15 5.83 10.79
CA VAL A 77 -1.84 6.09 9.52
C VAL A 77 -2.51 4.83 9.02
N LYS A 78 -3.83 4.90 8.90
CA LYS A 78 -4.68 3.83 8.38
C LYS A 78 -5.47 4.37 7.21
N PHE A 79 -5.65 3.57 6.18
CA PHE A 79 -6.60 3.92 5.14
C PHE A 79 -7.59 2.78 4.89
N GLN A 80 -8.80 3.15 4.57
CA GLN A 80 -9.89 2.26 4.22
C GLN A 80 -10.48 2.72 2.89
N VAL A 81 -10.73 1.77 2.00
CA VAL A 81 -11.44 2.03 0.75
C VAL A 81 -12.79 1.32 0.83
N GLU A 82 -13.85 2.10 0.74
CA GLU A 82 -15.23 1.62 0.77
C GLU A 82 -15.80 1.75 -0.64
N PHE A 83 -16.16 0.63 -1.25
CA PHE A 83 -16.70 0.59 -2.62
C PHE A 83 -18.21 0.65 -2.59
N ASN A 84 -18.78 1.47 -3.48
CA ASN A 84 -20.22 1.56 -3.64
C ASN A 84 -20.76 0.34 -4.42
N PRO A 85 -21.58 -0.52 -3.81
CA PRO A 85 -22.08 -1.72 -4.44
C PRO A 85 -23.04 -1.44 -5.62
N ALA A 86 -23.50 -0.21 -5.79
CA ALA A 86 -24.25 0.19 -6.97
C ALA A 86 -23.41 0.23 -8.26
N TYR A 87 -22.09 0.38 -8.12
CA TYR A 87 -21.16 0.51 -9.25
C TYR A 87 -20.08 -0.56 -9.29
N VAL A 88 -19.71 -1.14 -8.13
CA VAL A 88 -18.64 -2.12 -8.01
C VAL A 88 -19.20 -3.42 -7.46
N SER A 89 -19.19 -4.48 -8.27
CA SER A 89 -19.67 -5.81 -7.87
C SER A 89 -18.61 -6.61 -7.13
N GLU A 90 -17.34 -6.43 -7.51
CA GLU A 90 -16.22 -7.11 -6.90
C GLU A 90 -14.99 -6.20 -6.86
N TYR A 91 -14.13 -6.41 -5.88
CA TYR A 91 -12.85 -5.72 -5.80
C TYR A 91 -11.78 -6.61 -5.19
N ARG A 92 -10.53 -6.35 -5.54
CA ARG A 92 -9.37 -7.05 -5.02
C ARG A 92 -8.21 -6.07 -4.81
N LEU A 93 -7.64 -6.07 -3.61
CA LEU A 93 -6.39 -5.35 -3.34
C LEU A 93 -5.23 -6.11 -3.99
N VAL A 94 -4.34 -5.40 -4.68
CA VAL A 94 -3.16 -5.95 -5.32
C VAL A 94 -1.93 -5.69 -4.46
N GLY A 95 -1.39 -6.73 -3.86
CA GLY A 95 -0.31 -6.63 -2.88
C GLY A 95 -0.81 -6.26 -1.47
N TYR A 96 0.10 -5.83 -0.61
CA TYR A 96 -0.16 -5.44 0.79
C TYR A 96 -0.74 -6.56 1.69
N GLU A 97 -0.61 -7.82 1.33
CA GLU A 97 -1.16 -8.94 2.09
C GLU A 97 -0.68 -8.97 3.54
N ASN A 98 0.54 -8.48 3.80
CA ASN A 98 1.14 -8.41 5.14
C ASN A 98 0.69 -7.19 5.96
N ARG A 99 -0.06 -6.26 5.35
CA ARG A 99 -0.48 -5.00 5.98
C ARG A 99 -1.98 -4.83 6.03
N LEU A 100 -2.72 -5.88 5.75
CA LEU A 100 -4.17 -5.88 5.86
C LEU A 100 -4.60 -5.74 7.31
N MET A 101 -5.60 -4.88 7.53
CA MET A 101 -6.26 -4.70 8.81
C MET A 101 -7.72 -5.17 8.70
N ASN A 102 -8.32 -5.56 9.82
CA ASN A 102 -9.76 -5.78 9.83
C ASN A 102 -10.49 -4.43 9.77
N ASP A 103 -11.66 -4.38 9.15
CA ASP A 103 -12.44 -3.15 9.00
C ASP A 103 -12.71 -2.45 10.35
N GLN A 104 -12.89 -3.22 11.42
CA GLN A 104 -13.11 -2.72 12.77
C GLN A 104 -11.88 -1.97 13.33
N ASP A 105 -10.69 -2.35 12.92
CA ASP A 105 -9.43 -1.80 13.42
C ASP A 105 -9.16 -0.38 12.87
N PHE A 106 -9.86 0.03 11.81
CA PHE A 106 -9.76 1.38 11.26
C PHE A 106 -10.12 2.46 12.27
N TYR A 107 -11.15 2.22 13.07
CA TYR A 107 -11.65 3.16 14.09
C TYR A 107 -11.07 2.90 15.49
N ASP A 108 -10.21 1.88 15.64
CA ASP A 108 -9.60 1.58 16.94
C ASP A 108 -8.28 2.35 17.10
N ASP A 109 -8.30 3.40 17.92
CA ASP A 109 -7.12 4.23 18.24
C ASP A 109 -6.00 3.50 18.97
N LYS A 110 -6.26 2.29 19.46
CA LYS A 110 -5.25 1.45 20.13
C LYS A 110 -4.51 0.55 19.16
N LYS A 111 -5.00 0.41 17.96
CA LYS A 111 -4.35 -0.36 16.90
C LYS A 111 -3.25 0.49 16.28
N ASP A 112 -2.04 0.02 16.51
CA ASP A 112 -0.84 0.55 15.90
C ASP A 112 -0.86 0.38 14.37
N ALA A 113 -0.41 1.39 13.66
CA ALA A 113 -0.34 1.41 12.21
C ALA A 113 0.95 2.10 11.74
N GLY A 114 1.12 2.31 10.44
CA GLY A 114 2.35 2.87 9.90
C GLY A 114 2.51 4.36 10.13
N GLU A 115 3.75 4.84 10.14
CA GLU A 115 4.11 6.26 10.12
C GLU A 115 4.33 6.74 8.69
N ILE A 116 4.03 7.99 8.46
CA ILE A 116 4.36 8.69 7.22
C ILE A 116 5.33 9.82 7.51
N GLY A 117 6.45 9.80 6.81
CA GLY A 117 7.47 10.83 6.86
C GLY A 117 7.29 11.91 5.80
N ALA A 118 7.99 13.01 5.97
CA ALA A 118 7.93 14.15 5.05
C ALA A 118 8.35 13.76 3.63
N GLY A 119 7.47 14.01 2.65
CA GLY A 119 7.70 13.66 1.25
C GLY A 119 7.45 12.19 0.88
N HIS A 120 7.05 11.36 1.84
CA HIS A 120 6.73 9.96 1.58
C HIS A 120 5.38 9.82 0.86
N THR A 121 5.31 8.87 -0.08
CA THR A 121 4.08 8.53 -0.81
C THR A 121 3.80 7.03 -0.69
N VAL A 122 2.53 6.68 -0.63
CA VAL A 122 2.07 5.29 -0.59
C VAL A 122 1.08 5.07 -1.72
N THR A 123 1.24 4.00 -2.48
CA THR A 123 0.34 3.62 -3.57
C THR A 123 -0.32 2.29 -3.24
N ALA A 124 -1.65 2.26 -3.24
CA ALA A 124 -2.43 1.03 -3.17
C ALA A 124 -3.21 0.85 -4.47
N LEU A 125 -3.12 -0.33 -5.04
CA LEU A 125 -3.81 -0.69 -6.29
C LEU A 125 -4.94 -1.67 -6.00
N TYR A 126 -6.09 -1.42 -6.61
CA TYR A 126 -7.24 -2.31 -6.57
C TYR A 126 -7.68 -2.65 -7.98
N GLU A 127 -7.98 -3.92 -8.20
CA GLU A 127 -8.77 -4.34 -9.35
C GLU A 127 -10.24 -4.26 -8.98
N LEU A 128 -11.04 -3.71 -9.88
CA LEU A 128 -12.48 -3.53 -9.69
C LEU A 128 -13.23 -4.23 -10.83
N THR A 129 -14.31 -4.91 -10.48
CA THR A 129 -15.30 -5.41 -11.45
C THR A 129 -16.53 -4.50 -11.36
N PRO A 130 -16.80 -3.68 -12.39
CA PRO A 130 -18.01 -2.85 -12.42
C PRO A 130 -19.28 -3.71 -12.48
N VAL A 131 -20.36 -3.21 -11.88
CA VAL A 131 -21.69 -3.83 -12.01
C VAL A 131 -22.08 -3.94 -13.48
N GLY A 132 -22.58 -5.10 -13.88
CA GLY A 132 -22.99 -5.37 -15.27
C GLY A 132 -21.87 -5.77 -16.22
N SER A 133 -20.60 -5.84 -15.76
CA SER A 133 -19.47 -6.32 -16.56
C SER A 133 -19.16 -7.81 -16.38
N GLY A 134 -19.79 -8.45 -15.41
CA GLY A 134 -19.58 -9.85 -15.07
C GLY A 134 -20.25 -10.83 -16.04
N ILE A 135 -19.81 -12.10 -16.00
CA ILE A 135 -20.49 -13.20 -16.69
C ILE A 135 -21.76 -13.53 -15.91
N SER A 136 -22.91 -13.41 -16.55
CA SER A 136 -24.19 -13.82 -15.95
C SER A 136 -24.16 -15.32 -15.65
N LEU A 137 -24.22 -15.70 -14.37
CA LEU A 137 -24.31 -17.08 -13.94
C LEU A 137 -25.76 -17.54 -13.90
N LYS A 138 -26.01 -18.80 -14.28
CA LYS A 138 -27.37 -19.36 -14.43
C LYS A 138 -28.29 -19.20 -13.21
N TYR A 139 -27.74 -19.08 -12.03
CA TYR A 139 -28.48 -19.00 -10.76
C TYR A 139 -28.28 -17.68 -10.01
N GLN A 140 -27.55 -16.74 -10.63
CA GLN A 140 -27.57 -15.34 -10.17
C GLN A 140 -28.88 -14.71 -10.66
N PRO A 141 -29.62 -13.99 -9.83
CA PRO A 141 -30.69 -13.14 -10.33
C PRO A 141 -30.09 -12.23 -11.40
N GLU A 142 -30.81 -12.08 -12.53
CA GLU A 142 -30.45 -10.98 -13.45
C GLU A 142 -30.42 -9.72 -12.58
N GLU A 143 -29.34 -8.96 -12.67
CA GLU A 143 -29.07 -7.74 -11.85
C GLU A 143 -30.10 -6.65 -12.16
N THR A 144 -31.34 -6.90 -11.83
CA THR A 144 -32.46 -5.97 -11.99
C THR A 144 -33.04 -5.52 -10.66
N GLU A 145 -32.49 -5.92 -9.54
CA GLU A 145 -32.68 -5.14 -8.34
C GLU A 145 -31.79 -3.90 -8.44
N GLN A 146 -32.33 -2.91 -9.15
CA GLN A 146 -31.87 -1.53 -9.06
C GLN A 146 -31.68 -1.25 -7.57
N ILE A 147 -30.40 -1.14 -7.18
CA ILE A 147 -30.10 -0.57 -5.88
C ILE A 147 -30.75 0.79 -5.94
N THR A 148 -31.87 0.93 -5.25
CA THR A 148 -32.65 2.13 -5.09
C THR A 148 -31.71 3.30 -4.91
N GLU A 149 -31.98 4.40 -5.63
CA GLU A 149 -31.29 5.68 -5.53
C GLU A 149 -30.71 5.88 -4.16
N THR A 150 -29.42 5.60 -4.01
CA THR A 150 -28.69 5.89 -2.80
C THR A 150 -28.41 7.38 -2.82
N GLU A 151 -28.40 8.02 -1.66
CA GLU A 151 -28.04 9.43 -1.49
C GLU A 151 -26.65 9.76 -2.13
N PHE A 152 -25.92 8.76 -2.58
CA PHE A 152 -24.56 8.78 -3.15
C PHE A 152 -24.52 8.32 -4.62
N THR A 153 -25.38 8.86 -5.44
CA THR A 153 -25.62 8.41 -6.83
C THR A 153 -24.44 8.58 -7.78
N ASP A 154 -23.44 9.39 -7.43
CA ASP A 154 -22.28 9.66 -8.28
C ASP A 154 -20.95 9.15 -7.72
N GLU A 155 -20.95 8.53 -6.53
CA GLU A 155 -19.74 8.07 -5.86
C GLU A 155 -19.50 6.58 -6.11
N TRP A 156 -18.36 6.24 -6.70
CA TRP A 156 -17.93 4.86 -6.93
C TRP A 156 -17.28 4.24 -5.72
N LEU A 157 -16.55 5.05 -4.98
CA LEU A 157 -15.87 4.64 -3.76
C LEU A 157 -15.55 5.85 -2.90
N THR A 158 -15.27 5.60 -1.63
CA THR A 158 -14.70 6.60 -0.72
C THR A 158 -13.40 6.07 -0.13
N VAL A 159 -12.36 6.88 -0.21
CA VAL A 159 -11.10 6.64 0.51
C VAL A 159 -11.16 7.39 1.83
N SER A 160 -11.07 6.67 2.93
CA SER A 160 -10.98 7.23 4.28
C SER A 160 -9.56 7.07 4.80
N LEU A 161 -9.00 8.15 5.35
CA LEU A 161 -7.68 8.18 5.95
C LEU A 161 -7.83 8.57 7.42
N SER A 162 -7.35 7.71 8.32
CA SER A 162 -7.20 8.01 9.74
C SER A 162 -5.73 8.22 10.06
N TYR A 163 -5.40 9.26 10.80
CA TYR A 163 -4.02 9.55 11.21
C TYR A 163 -3.99 10.37 12.49
N LYS A 164 -2.85 10.36 13.16
CA LYS A 164 -2.53 11.24 14.28
C LYS A 164 -1.42 12.20 13.90
N GLU A 165 -1.52 13.43 14.38
CA GLU A 165 -0.39 14.36 14.32
C GLU A 165 0.78 13.81 15.15
N PRO A 166 2.04 14.14 14.83
CA PRO A 166 3.21 13.61 15.53
C PRO A 166 3.17 13.78 17.05
N ASP A 167 2.64 14.91 17.51
CA ASP A 167 2.58 15.31 18.92
C ASP A 167 1.18 15.11 19.55
N SER A 168 0.26 14.42 18.87
CA SER A 168 -1.11 14.18 19.34
C SER A 168 -1.40 12.70 19.46
N ASP A 169 -2.27 12.35 20.40
CA ASP A 169 -2.85 11.00 20.51
C ASP A 169 -4.29 10.95 19.98
N GLU A 170 -4.81 12.06 19.48
CA GLU A 170 -6.14 12.12 18.89
C GLU A 170 -6.09 11.81 17.39
N SER A 171 -6.96 10.91 16.93
CA SER A 171 -7.08 10.58 15.51
C SER A 171 -7.91 11.61 14.75
N ASN A 172 -7.42 11.97 13.58
CA ASN A 172 -8.12 12.76 12.58
C ASN A 172 -8.58 11.83 11.44
N ILE A 173 -9.76 12.09 10.91
CA ILE A 173 -10.28 11.32 9.76
C ILE A 173 -10.54 12.27 8.59
N LEU A 174 -9.94 11.95 7.46
CA LEU A 174 -10.21 12.58 6.17
C LEU A 174 -10.98 11.61 5.28
N LYS A 175 -11.94 12.10 4.50
CA LYS A 175 -12.70 11.30 3.56
C LYS A 175 -12.64 11.94 2.17
N PHE A 176 -12.38 11.11 1.18
CA PHE A 176 -12.23 11.50 -0.22
C PHE A 176 -13.19 10.65 -1.08
N PRO A 177 -14.40 11.14 -1.36
CA PRO A 177 -15.29 10.47 -2.30
C PRO A 177 -14.73 10.56 -3.72
N VAL A 178 -14.85 9.47 -4.47
CA VAL A 178 -14.37 9.35 -5.85
C VAL A 178 -15.56 9.06 -6.75
N GLY A 179 -15.91 10.02 -7.58
CA GLY A 179 -17.01 9.93 -8.52
C GLY A 179 -16.58 9.48 -9.91
N LYS A 180 -17.56 9.34 -10.78
CA LYS A 180 -17.38 8.94 -12.19
C LYS A 180 -16.43 9.88 -12.96
N ASP A 181 -16.34 11.14 -12.56
CA ASP A 181 -15.47 12.15 -13.17
C ASP A 181 -13.98 11.84 -13.04
N LYS A 182 -13.62 10.92 -12.12
CA LYS A 182 -12.24 10.45 -11.91
C LYS A 182 -11.89 9.20 -12.73
N ILE A 183 -12.86 8.59 -13.41
CA ILE A 183 -12.60 7.43 -14.27
C ILE A 183 -12.03 7.92 -15.59
N THR A 184 -10.95 7.33 -16.04
CA THR A 184 -10.28 7.70 -17.28
C THR A 184 -9.71 6.48 -18.00
N ASP A 185 -9.79 6.50 -19.33
CA ASP A 185 -9.15 5.50 -20.20
C ASP A 185 -7.69 5.86 -20.52
N SER A 186 -7.21 7.00 -19.99
CA SER A 186 -5.85 7.49 -20.21
C SER A 186 -5.14 7.64 -18.86
N PRO A 187 -4.61 6.54 -18.31
CA PRO A 187 -3.91 6.56 -17.03
C PRO A 187 -2.64 7.43 -17.12
N SER A 188 -2.29 8.09 -16.03
CA SER A 188 -1.02 8.83 -15.92
C SER A 188 0.18 7.88 -16.02
N GLU A 189 1.35 8.40 -16.37
CA GLU A 189 2.58 7.61 -16.41
C GLU A 189 2.89 6.93 -15.06
N ASN A 190 2.67 7.64 -13.95
CA ASN A 190 2.82 7.06 -12.61
C ASN A 190 1.89 5.88 -12.37
N MET A 191 0.64 5.96 -12.83
CA MET A 191 -0.30 4.86 -12.71
C MET A 191 0.11 3.67 -13.60
N GLN A 192 0.55 3.93 -14.83
CA GLN A 192 1.07 2.90 -15.73
C GLN A 192 2.30 2.22 -15.14
N PHE A 193 3.22 3.00 -14.58
CA PHE A 193 4.41 2.45 -13.92
C PHE A 193 4.02 1.59 -12.71
N ALA A 194 3.15 2.08 -11.83
CA ALA A 194 2.69 1.33 -10.66
C ALA A 194 2.00 0.01 -11.06
N SER A 195 1.20 0.04 -12.14
CA SER A 195 0.56 -1.16 -12.70
C SER A 195 1.60 -2.15 -13.20
N CYS A 196 2.60 -1.70 -13.95
CA CYS A 196 3.70 -2.56 -14.41
C CYS A 196 4.47 -3.22 -13.26
N VAL A 197 4.71 -2.50 -12.17
CA VAL A 197 5.36 -3.07 -10.97
C VAL A 197 4.48 -4.15 -10.34
N ALA A 198 3.17 -3.91 -10.25
CA ALA A 198 2.22 -4.89 -9.72
C ALA A 198 2.12 -6.13 -10.61
N GLU A 199 2.00 -5.96 -11.92
CA GLU A 199 1.97 -7.04 -12.91
C GLU A 199 3.25 -7.88 -12.86
N PHE A 200 4.40 -7.23 -12.81
CA PHE A 200 5.69 -7.90 -12.65
C PHE A 200 5.73 -8.73 -11.35
N GLY A 201 5.26 -8.17 -10.24
CA GLY A 201 5.16 -8.88 -8.97
C GLY A 201 4.21 -10.09 -9.05
N MET A 202 3.07 -9.97 -9.72
CA MET A 202 2.15 -11.08 -9.95
C MET A 202 2.78 -12.20 -10.79
N LEU A 203 3.52 -11.85 -11.84
CA LEU A 203 4.24 -12.82 -12.67
C LEU A 203 5.33 -13.55 -11.89
N LEU A 204 6.10 -12.84 -11.06
CA LEU A 204 7.14 -13.45 -10.22
C LEU A 204 6.58 -14.44 -9.20
N ARG A 205 5.37 -14.17 -8.68
CA ARG A 205 4.68 -15.04 -7.71
C ARG A 205 3.88 -16.15 -8.36
N GLU A 206 3.83 -16.22 -9.69
CA GLU A 206 2.94 -17.13 -10.43
C GLU A 206 1.48 -16.98 -9.95
N SER A 207 1.03 -15.75 -9.78
CA SER A 207 -0.30 -15.42 -9.27
C SER A 207 -1.39 -15.92 -10.21
N GLU A 208 -2.44 -16.54 -9.67
CA GLU A 208 -3.65 -16.92 -10.43
C GLU A 208 -4.39 -15.72 -11.05
N TYR A 209 -4.09 -14.51 -10.58
CA TYR A 209 -4.68 -13.25 -11.05
C TYR A 209 -3.85 -12.56 -12.13
N SER A 210 -2.75 -13.16 -12.60
CA SER A 210 -1.93 -12.57 -13.68
C SER A 210 -2.62 -12.60 -15.04
N GLY A 211 -3.68 -13.42 -15.20
CA GLY A 211 -4.35 -13.58 -16.47
C GLY A 211 -3.38 -14.01 -17.58
N ASP A 212 -3.51 -13.39 -18.75
CA ASP A 212 -2.66 -13.64 -19.93
C ASP A 212 -1.47 -12.68 -20.03
N ILE A 213 -1.21 -11.85 -18.99
CA ILE A 213 -0.10 -10.89 -18.96
C ILE A 213 1.24 -11.64 -19.02
N THR A 214 2.17 -11.11 -19.79
CA THR A 214 3.52 -11.65 -19.93
C THR A 214 4.58 -10.62 -19.53
N TYR A 215 5.80 -11.08 -19.24
CA TYR A 215 6.96 -10.18 -19.04
C TYR A 215 7.20 -9.26 -20.23
N HIS A 216 6.83 -9.70 -21.45
CA HIS A 216 6.97 -8.90 -22.65
C HIS A 216 5.99 -7.71 -22.66
N ASP A 217 4.77 -7.92 -22.19
CA ASP A 217 3.75 -6.86 -22.11
C ASP A 217 4.17 -5.79 -21.12
N VAL A 218 4.63 -6.19 -19.93
CA VAL A 218 5.19 -5.29 -18.91
C VAL A 218 6.35 -4.49 -19.47
N LEU A 219 7.31 -5.15 -20.14
CA LEU A 219 8.46 -4.47 -20.74
C LEU A 219 8.05 -3.51 -21.85
N THR A 220 7.07 -3.88 -22.68
CA THR A 220 6.55 -3.03 -23.76
C THR A 220 5.95 -1.76 -23.18
N THR A 221 5.12 -1.85 -22.15
CA THR A 221 4.53 -0.69 -21.49
C THR A 221 5.61 0.19 -20.86
N LEU A 222 6.54 -0.38 -20.11
CA LEU A 222 7.65 0.36 -19.48
C LEU A 222 8.49 1.16 -20.51
N ASN A 223 8.72 0.60 -21.69
CA ASN A 223 9.48 1.28 -22.74
C ASN A 223 8.73 2.46 -23.38
N THR A 224 7.43 2.62 -23.14
CA THR A 224 6.65 3.78 -23.60
C THR A 224 6.66 4.92 -22.58
N LEU A 225 7.06 4.66 -21.35
CA LEU A 225 7.07 5.67 -20.29
C LEU A 225 8.35 6.48 -20.34
N GLU A 226 8.21 7.79 -20.25
CA GLU A 226 9.34 8.72 -20.10
C GLU A 226 9.83 8.77 -18.64
N CYS A 227 9.72 7.64 -17.91
CA CYS A 227 10.12 7.56 -16.52
C CYS A 227 11.62 7.86 -16.38
N VAL A 228 11.92 9.08 -16.04
CA VAL A 228 13.28 9.55 -15.73
C VAL A 228 13.61 9.17 -14.29
N TYR A 229 13.82 7.89 -14.05
CA TYR A 229 14.55 7.42 -12.88
C TYR A 229 15.90 6.88 -13.37
N MET A 230 16.77 7.80 -13.73
CA MET A 230 18.20 7.50 -13.88
C MET A 230 18.97 7.96 -12.65
#